data_4948e855e996a40586372e4e689f8d0d
#
_entry.id   4948e855e996a40586372e4e689f8d0d
#
_cell.length_a   1.000
_cell.length_b   1.000
_cell.length_c   1.000
_cell.angle_alpha   90.00
_cell.angle_beta   90.00
_cell.angle_gamma   90.00
#
_symmetry.space_group_name_H-M   'P 1'
#
loop_
_entity.id
_entity.type
_entity.pdbx_description
1 polymer ?
#
loop_
_entity_poly.entity_id
_entity_poly.type
_entity_poly.pdbx_seq_one_letter_code
_entity_poly.pdbx_strand_id
1 'polypeptide(L)'
;AIADKYGKPVLFDSARFAENAYFIKMREEGYRNKSIKEITREMFDLADGMTMSAKKDGIVNMGGFIATRRKDWYEGAKGFCVQFEGYLTYGGMNGRDMNALAIGLDENTEFDNLETRIHQVGYLAMKLDEYGIPYQRPAGGHAIFVDAPKVLTHVPKEEFPAQTLTAELYLEAGIR
;
A
#
# COMPACT_ATOMS: atom_id res chain seq x y z
N ALA A 1 -5.97 9.95 -20.05
CA ALA A 1 -6.73 11.17 -19.67
C ALA A 1 -5.84 12.41 -19.50
N ILE A 2 -5.50 12.85 -18.25
CA ILE A 2 -4.69 14.07 -18.08
C ILE A 2 -3.25 13.87 -18.59
N ALA A 3 -2.60 12.78 -18.20
CA ALA A 3 -1.24 12.46 -18.62
C ALA A 3 -1.12 12.40 -20.15
N ASP A 4 -2.06 11.73 -20.81
CA ASP A 4 -2.11 11.66 -22.29
C ASP A 4 -2.26 13.04 -22.93
N LYS A 5 -3.13 13.88 -22.37
CA LYS A 5 -3.32 15.26 -22.86
C LYS A 5 -2.02 16.06 -22.87
N TYR A 6 -1.13 15.82 -21.91
CA TYR A 6 0.13 16.54 -21.77
C TYR A 6 1.35 15.71 -22.22
N GLY A 7 1.15 14.54 -22.81
CA GLY A 7 2.22 13.64 -23.26
C GLY A 7 3.19 13.25 -22.13
N LYS A 8 2.67 13.08 -20.91
CA LYS A 8 3.47 12.70 -19.75
C LYS A 8 3.30 11.23 -19.42
N PRO A 9 4.41 10.53 -19.12
CA PRO A 9 4.32 9.15 -18.68
C PRO A 9 3.72 9.03 -17.27
N VAL A 10 3.12 7.88 -16.98
CA VAL A 10 2.53 7.55 -15.69
C VAL A 10 3.36 6.48 -15.00
N LEU A 11 3.84 6.77 -13.81
CA LEU A 11 4.51 5.82 -12.92
C LEU A 11 3.63 5.57 -11.70
N PHE A 12 3.30 4.30 -11.42
CA PHE A 12 2.57 3.92 -10.21
C PHE A 12 3.52 3.59 -9.06
N ASP A 13 3.30 4.16 -7.89
CA ASP A 13 3.67 3.52 -6.64
C ASP A 13 2.60 2.48 -6.32
N SER A 14 2.91 1.22 -6.57
CA SER A 14 1.94 0.12 -6.52
C SER A 14 2.05 -0.73 -5.26
N ALA A 15 2.68 -0.21 -4.22
CA ALA A 15 2.89 -0.93 -2.96
C ALA A 15 1.59 -1.52 -2.36
N ARG A 16 0.44 -0.91 -2.65
CA ARG A 16 -0.90 -1.34 -2.18
C ARG A 16 -1.90 -1.51 -3.33
N PHE A 17 -1.45 -2.10 -4.41
CA PHE A 17 -2.26 -2.28 -5.61
C PHE A 17 -3.52 -3.12 -5.38
N ALA A 18 -3.41 -4.19 -4.61
CA ALA A 18 -4.50 -5.12 -4.37
C ALA A 18 -5.59 -4.49 -3.48
N GLU A 19 -5.18 -3.75 -2.44
CA GLU A 19 -6.07 -2.96 -1.60
C GLU A 19 -6.86 -1.93 -2.43
N ASN A 20 -6.18 -1.22 -3.33
CA ASN A 20 -6.83 -0.27 -4.23
C ASN A 20 -7.81 -0.96 -5.19
N ALA A 21 -7.43 -2.11 -5.75
CA ALA A 21 -8.31 -2.90 -6.61
C ALA A 21 -9.56 -3.39 -5.85
N TYR A 22 -9.41 -3.78 -4.59
CA TYR A 22 -10.55 -4.12 -3.73
C TYR A 22 -11.51 -2.92 -3.57
N PHE A 23 -11.00 -1.73 -3.27
CA PHE A 23 -11.85 -0.54 -3.14
C PHE A 23 -12.52 -0.16 -4.46
N ILE A 24 -11.84 -0.29 -5.60
CA ILE A 24 -12.45 -0.11 -6.92
C ILE A 24 -13.63 -1.08 -7.09
N LYS A 25 -13.40 -2.38 -6.82
CA LYS A 25 -14.45 -3.40 -6.89
C LYS A 25 -15.67 -3.06 -6.05
N MET A 26 -15.45 -2.55 -4.84
CA MET A 26 -16.52 -2.28 -3.87
C MET A 26 -17.23 -0.96 -4.07
N ARG A 27 -16.58 0.04 -4.69
CA ARG A 27 -17.05 1.44 -4.71
C ARG A 27 -17.35 1.98 -6.10
N GLU A 28 -16.69 1.44 -7.15
CA GLU A 28 -16.85 1.98 -8.51
C GLU A 28 -17.96 1.24 -9.28
N GLU A 29 -18.74 2.00 -10.00
CA GLU A 29 -19.78 1.45 -10.87
C GLU A 29 -19.19 0.56 -11.98
N GLY A 30 -19.82 -0.58 -12.23
CA GLY A 30 -19.37 -1.54 -13.26
C GLY A 30 -18.26 -2.51 -12.83
N TYR A 31 -17.66 -2.34 -11.64
CA TYR A 31 -16.53 -3.18 -11.20
C TYR A 31 -16.93 -4.35 -10.29
N ARG A 32 -18.13 -4.36 -9.76
CA ARG A 32 -18.57 -5.35 -8.75
C ARG A 32 -18.40 -6.81 -9.18
N ASN A 33 -18.57 -7.10 -10.46
CA ASN A 33 -18.50 -8.46 -11.00
C ASN A 33 -17.11 -8.84 -11.53
N LYS A 34 -16.15 -7.93 -11.55
CA LYS A 34 -14.77 -8.21 -11.95
C LYS A 34 -13.98 -8.83 -10.79
N SER A 35 -13.06 -9.72 -11.10
CA SER A 35 -12.08 -10.21 -10.12
C SER A 35 -11.07 -9.11 -9.75
N ILE A 36 -10.39 -9.27 -8.62
CA ILE A 36 -9.30 -8.37 -8.22
C ILE A 36 -8.18 -8.39 -9.28
N LYS A 37 -7.87 -9.55 -9.87
CA LYS A 37 -6.88 -9.70 -10.93
C LYS A 37 -7.22 -8.87 -12.18
N GLU A 38 -8.48 -8.91 -12.61
CA GLU A 38 -8.93 -8.11 -13.76
C GLU A 38 -8.81 -6.62 -13.48
N ILE A 39 -9.25 -6.17 -12.30
CA ILE A 39 -9.15 -4.76 -11.91
C ILE A 39 -7.70 -4.31 -11.81
N THR A 40 -6.85 -5.12 -11.19
CA THR A 40 -5.41 -4.87 -11.11
C THR A 40 -4.80 -4.72 -12.50
N ARG A 41 -5.16 -5.60 -13.43
CA ARG A 41 -4.68 -5.52 -14.81
C ARG A 41 -5.09 -4.21 -15.48
N GLU A 42 -6.35 -3.82 -15.36
CA GLU A 42 -6.84 -2.55 -15.90
C GLU A 42 -6.11 -1.33 -15.31
N MET A 43 -5.83 -1.35 -14.01
CA MET A 43 -5.04 -0.29 -13.37
C MET A 43 -3.63 -0.18 -13.96
N PHE A 44 -2.92 -1.31 -14.10
CA PHE A 44 -1.57 -1.30 -14.63
C PHE A 44 -1.50 -1.04 -16.14
N ASP A 45 -2.57 -1.30 -16.89
CA ASP A 45 -2.63 -0.97 -18.31
C ASP A 45 -2.67 0.55 -18.56
N LEU A 46 -2.99 1.36 -17.53
CA LEU A 46 -2.93 2.82 -17.57
C LEU A 46 -1.54 3.39 -17.28
N ALA A 47 -0.56 2.57 -16.90
CA ALA A 47 0.76 3.01 -16.47
C ALA A 47 1.86 2.62 -17.45
N ASP A 48 2.87 3.47 -17.60
CA ASP A 48 4.10 3.19 -18.34
C ASP A 48 5.10 2.37 -17.52
N GLY A 49 4.97 2.44 -16.20
CA GLY A 49 5.80 1.69 -15.27
C GLY A 49 5.26 1.76 -13.84
N MET A 50 5.88 0.97 -12.98
CA MET A 50 5.52 0.88 -11.57
C MET A 50 6.73 0.62 -10.70
N THR A 51 6.63 1.03 -9.45
CA THR A 51 7.50 0.60 -8.36
C THR A 51 6.69 -0.17 -7.32
N MET A 52 7.28 -1.19 -6.72
CA MET A 52 6.61 -2.03 -5.73
C MET A 52 7.48 -2.20 -4.50
N SER A 53 6.93 -1.87 -3.34
CA SER A 53 7.46 -2.32 -2.05
C SER A 53 6.78 -3.64 -1.69
N ALA A 54 7.50 -4.74 -1.80
CA ALA A 54 6.94 -6.08 -1.67
C ALA A 54 6.45 -6.42 -0.24
N LYS A 55 6.99 -5.75 0.77
CA LYS A 55 6.60 -5.95 2.19
C LYS A 55 5.23 -5.38 2.56
N LYS A 56 4.43 -5.02 1.60
CA LYS A 56 3.03 -4.59 1.73
C LYS A 56 2.12 -5.61 1.02
N ASP A 57 1.61 -5.29 -0.16
CA ASP A 57 0.74 -6.20 -0.90
C ASP A 57 1.47 -7.40 -1.55
N GLY A 58 2.79 -7.46 -1.48
CA GLY A 58 3.55 -8.68 -1.81
C GLY A 58 3.56 -9.74 -0.72
N ILE A 59 3.07 -9.43 0.49
CA ILE A 59 2.96 -10.34 1.66
C ILE A 59 4.30 -11.02 2.02
N VAL A 60 5.40 -10.27 1.93
CA VAL A 60 6.75 -10.74 2.29
C VAL A 60 7.45 -9.77 3.23
N ASN A 61 8.53 -10.24 3.87
CA ASN A 61 9.27 -9.46 4.85
C ASN A 61 10.14 -8.37 4.22
N MET A 62 10.56 -8.55 2.97
CA MET A 62 11.52 -7.68 2.30
C MET A 62 11.36 -7.74 0.78
N GLY A 63 12.08 -6.85 0.11
CA GLY A 63 12.14 -6.82 -1.32
C GLY A 63 11.22 -5.80 -1.96
N GLY A 64 11.35 -5.71 -3.25
CA GLY A 64 10.61 -4.85 -4.12
C GLY A 64 11.07 -5.05 -5.56
N PHE A 65 10.38 -4.43 -6.48
CA PHE A 65 10.77 -4.46 -7.88
C PHE A 65 10.24 -3.24 -8.63
N ILE A 66 10.86 -3.01 -9.78
CA ILE A 66 10.41 -2.04 -10.76
C ILE A 66 9.99 -2.81 -12.01
N ALA A 67 8.86 -2.47 -12.57
CA ALA A 67 8.44 -2.97 -13.88
C ALA A 67 8.07 -1.79 -14.78
N THR A 68 8.46 -1.85 -16.05
CA THR A 68 8.16 -0.77 -16.98
C THR A 68 8.01 -1.29 -18.41
N ARG A 69 7.12 -0.63 -19.18
CA ARG A 69 6.96 -0.84 -20.63
C ARG A 69 7.98 -0.02 -21.41
N ARG A 70 8.68 0.92 -20.77
CA ARG A 70 9.62 1.86 -21.36
C ARG A 70 11.04 1.33 -21.27
N LYS A 71 11.66 1.12 -22.43
CA LYS A 71 13.04 0.65 -22.53
C LYS A 71 14.04 1.65 -21.93
N ASP A 72 13.83 2.95 -22.17
CA ASP A 72 14.68 4.02 -21.63
C ASP A 72 14.70 4.03 -20.09
N TRP A 73 13.56 3.82 -19.45
CA TRP A 73 13.49 3.70 -17.98
C TRP A 73 14.20 2.44 -17.47
N TYR A 74 14.00 1.32 -18.15
CA TYR A 74 14.67 0.07 -17.78
C TYR A 74 16.20 0.21 -17.88
N GLU A 75 16.71 0.73 -19.00
CA GLU A 75 18.16 0.93 -19.18
C GLU A 75 18.73 1.92 -18.16
N GLY A 76 18.01 3.01 -17.85
CA GLY A 76 18.41 3.97 -16.82
C GLY A 76 18.45 3.38 -15.41
N ALA A 77 17.50 2.50 -15.06
CA ALA A 77 17.40 1.89 -13.73
C ALA A 77 18.48 0.81 -13.48
N LYS A 78 18.96 0.13 -14.52
CA LYS A 78 19.91 -0.99 -14.38
C LYS A 78 21.16 -0.66 -13.58
N GLY A 79 21.78 0.47 -13.86
CA GLY A 79 23.00 0.92 -13.18
C GLY A 79 22.77 1.13 -11.69
N PHE A 80 21.66 1.76 -11.35
CA PHE A 80 21.27 1.99 -9.94
C PHE A 80 20.92 0.69 -9.23
N CYS A 81 20.24 -0.25 -9.90
CA CYS A 81 19.94 -1.54 -9.30
C CYS A 81 21.22 -2.27 -8.88
N VAL A 82 22.21 -2.35 -9.76
CA VAL A 82 23.49 -3.01 -9.46
C VAL A 82 24.25 -2.29 -8.32
N GLN A 83 24.17 -0.98 -8.28
CA GLN A 83 24.90 -0.16 -7.31
C GLN A 83 24.30 -0.20 -5.90
N PHE A 84 22.97 -0.21 -5.79
CA PHE A 84 22.27 0.01 -4.52
C PHE A 84 21.55 -1.23 -3.97
N GLU A 85 21.14 -2.16 -4.84
CA GLU A 85 20.32 -3.30 -4.44
C GLU A 85 21.05 -4.63 -4.63
N GLY A 86 21.44 -4.94 -5.87
CA GLY A 86 22.12 -6.18 -6.21
C GLY A 86 22.07 -6.44 -7.71
N TYR A 87 22.50 -7.63 -8.10
CA TYR A 87 22.57 -7.95 -9.53
C TYR A 87 21.17 -8.04 -10.16
N LEU A 88 21.05 -7.69 -11.44
CA LEU A 88 19.77 -7.51 -12.13
C LEU A 88 18.82 -8.72 -12.11
N THR A 89 19.35 -9.93 -11.93
CA THR A 89 18.55 -11.16 -11.90
C THR A 89 17.83 -11.41 -10.59
N TYR A 90 18.29 -10.82 -9.48
CA TYR A 90 17.72 -11.06 -8.15
C TYR A 90 17.65 -9.80 -7.25
N GLY A 91 18.29 -8.69 -7.64
CA GLY A 91 18.24 -7.43 -6.88
C GLY A 91 18.67 -7.57 -5.41
N GLY A 92 19.60 -8.48 -5.09
CA GLY A 92 20.00 -8.79 -3.70
C GLY A 92 19.05 -9.71 -2.95
N MET A 93 17.93 -10.13 -3.53
CA MET A 93 16.99 -11.07 -2.90
C MET A 93 17.47 -12.52 -3.05
N ASN A 94 17.28 -13.33 -2.03
CA ASN A 94 17.49 -14.78 -2.13
C ASN A 94 16.30 -15.47 -2.83
N GLY A 95 16.52 -16.68 -3.36
CA GLY A 95 15.50 -17.42 -4.11
C GLY A 95 14.25 -17.74 -3.30
N ARG A 96 14.39 -17.95 -1.99
CA ARG A 96 13.27 -18.19 -1.07
C ARG A 96 12.34 -16.97 -0.98
N ASP A 97 12.90 -15.78 -0.85
CA ASP A 97 12.11 -14.55 -0.75
C ASP A 97 11.47 -14.19 -2.11
N MET A 98 12.15 -14.47 -3.22
CA MET A 98 11.56 -14.32 -4.56
C MET A 98 10.38 -15.27 -4.78
N ASN A 99 10.50 -16.54 -4.35
CA ASN A 99 9.40 -17.50 -4.42
C ASN A 99 8.23 -17.07 -3.52
N ALA A 100 8.51 -16.63 -2.30
CA ALA A 100 7.49 -16.13 -1.39
C ALA A 100 6.76 -14.91 -1.99
N LEU A 101 7.50 -13.98 -2.61
CA LEU A 101 6.92 -12.83 -3.28
C LEU A 101 6.00 -13.23 -4.45
N ALA A 102 6.42 -14.21 -5.26
CA ALA A 102 5.60 -14.69 -6.39
C ALA A 102 4.26 -15.26 -5.90
N ILE A 103 4.28 -16.06 -4.82
CA ILE A 103 3.08 -16.61 -4.19
C ILE A 103 2.26 -15.48 -3.55
N GLY A 104 2.87 -14.59 -2.78
CA GLY A 104 2.18 -13.51 -2.10
C GLY A 104 1.47 -12.54 -3.03
N LEU A 105 2.05 -12.25 -4.19
CA LEU A 105 1.41 -11.42 -5.22
C LEU A 105 0.15 -12.09 -5.79
N ASP A 106 0.16 -13.41 -5.93
CA ASP A 106 -1.00 -14.17 -6.40
C ASP A 106 -2.09 -14.26 -5.32
N GLU A 107 -1.73 -14.69 -4.12
CA GLU A 107 -2.65 -14.82 -2.98
C GLU A 107 -3.32 -13.49 -2.60
N ASN A 108 -2.61 -12.38 -2.68
CA ASN A 108 -3.19 -11.07 -2.34
C ASN A 108 -4.15 -10.52 -3.41
N THR A 109 -4.32 -11.23 -4.51
CA THR A 109 -5.40 -10.95 -5.49
C THR A 109 -6.66 -11.78 -5.26
N GLU A 110 -6.65 -12.66 -4.26
CA GLU A 110 -7.86 -13.38 -3.84
C GLU A 110 -8.74 -12.47 -2.99
N PHE A 111 -10.03 -12.41 -3.33
CA PHE A 111 -10.98 -11.48 -2.72
C PHE A 111 -11.09 -11.68 -1.19
N ASP A 112 -11.21 -12.92 -0.73
CA ASP A 112 -11.44 -13.25 0.68
C ASP A 112 -10.26 -12.82 1.58
N ASN A 113 -9.02 -12.92 1.07
CA ASN A 113 -7.83 -12.47 1.78
C ASN A 113 -7.85 -10.95 1.99
N LEU A 114 -8.19 -10.20 0.96
CA LEU A 114 -8.32 -8.73 1.03
C LEU A 114 -9.48 -8.31 1.90
N GLU A 115 -10.64 -8.95 1.75
CA GLU A 115 -11.82 -8.66 2.53
C GLU A 115 -11.54 -8.84 4.02
N THR A 116 -10.93 -9.95 4.43
CA THR A 116 -10.55 -10.23 5.81
C THR A 116 -9.65 -9.12 6.38
N ARG A 117 -8.60 -8.73 5.66
CA ARG A 117 -7.67 -7.69 6.08
C ARG A 117 -8.36 -6.33 6.22
N ILE A 118 -9.16 -5.95 5.23
CA ILE A 118 -9.84 -4.65 5.22
C ILE A 118 -10.91 -4.59 6.30
N HIS A 119 -11.62 -5.68 6.55
CA HIS A 119 -12.59 -5.76 7.63
C HIS A 119 -11.97 -5.61 9.02
N GLN A 120 -10.74 -6.08 9.24
CA GLN A 120 -10.02 -5.83 10.50
C GLN A 120 -9.81 -4.34 10.75
N VAL A 121 -9.41 -3.59 9.73
CA VAL A 121 -9.28 -2.13 9.80
C VAL A 121 -10.64 -1.45 10.01
N GLY A 122 -11.66 -1.93 9.31
CA GLY A 122 -13.04 -1.47 9.50
C GLY A 122 -13.56 -1.71 10.90
N TYR A 123 -13.24 -2.86 11.51
CA TYR A 123 -13.58 -3.15 12.90
C TYR A 123 -12.92 -2.18 13.88
N LEU A 124 -11.64 -1.89 13.69
CA LEU A 124 -10.94 -0.89 14.49
C LEU A 124 -11.59 0.49 14.34
N ALA A 125 -11.92 0.90 13.11
CA ALA A 125 -12.61 2.16 12.84
C ALA A 125 -13.95 2.24 13.60
N MET A 126 -14.74 1.17 13.55
CA MET A 126 -16.02 1.06 14.28
C MET A 126 -15.81 1.23 15.80
N LYS A 127 -14.76 0.58 16.35
CA LYS A 127 -14.46 0.73 17.78
C LYS A 127 -14.02 2.16 18.15
N LEU A 128 -13.23 2.80 17.32
CA LEU A 128 -12.88 4.21 17.55
C LEU A 128 -14.11 5.13 17.49
N ASP A 129 -15.08 4.83 16.64
CA ASP A 129 -16.36 5.55 16.59
C ASP A 129 -17.18 5.36 17.85
N GLU A 130 -17.27 4.12 18.36
CA GLU A 130 -17.97 3.81 19.62
C GLU A 130 -17.39 4.60 20.80
N TYR A 131 -16.08 4.85 20.82
CA TYR A 131 -15.40 5.62 21.85
C TYR A 131 -15.25 7.12 21.55
N GLY A 132 -15.79 7.59 20.41
CA GLY A 132 -15.71 8.99 20.02
C GLY A 132 -14.30 9.47 19.67
N ILE A 133 -13.41 8.57 19.30
CA ILE A 133 -12.02 8.90 18.95
C ILE A 133 -11.98 9.38 17.48
N PRO A 134 -11.55 10.63 17.24
CA PRO A 134 -11.51 11.19 15.90
C PRO A 134 -10.34 10.60 15.07
N TYR A 135 -10.62 10.25 13.83
CA TYR A 135 -9.63 9.76 12.86
C TYR A 135 -9.96 10.24 11.44
N GLN A 136 -8.99 10.13 10.52
CA GLN A 136 -9.17 10.49 9.11
C GLN A 136 -10.21 9.56 8.45
N ARG A 137 -11.22 10.14 7.81
CA ARG A 137 -12.29 9.42 7.12
C ARG A 137 -12.20 9.58 5.59
N PRO A 138 -12.62 8.57 4.84
CA PRO A 138 -12.99 7.22 5.29
C PRO A 138 -11.79 6.44 5.80
N ALA A 139 -12.03 5.38 6.61
CA ALA A 139 -10.97 4.45 6.99
C ALA A 139 -10.31 3.82 5.75
N GLY A 140 -9.01 3.64 5.80
CA GLY A 140 -8.26 2.95 4.75
C GLY A 140 -8.38 1.42 4.84
N GLY A 141 -7.59 0.71 4.04
CA GLY A 141 -7.57 -0.75 4.05
C GLY A 141 -6.44 -1.37 4.87
N HIS A 142 -5.54 -0.56 5.42
CA HIS A 142 -4.34 -1.06 6.12
C HIS A 142 -4.00 -0.32 7.41
N ALA A 143 -4.60 0.85 7.65
CA ALA A 143 -4.32 1.65 8.82
C ALA A 143 -5.47 2.61 9.13
N ILE A 144 -5.53 3.05 10.40
CA ILE A 144 -6.33 4.18 10.86
C ILE A 144 -5.38 5.30 11.26
N PHE A 145 -5.70 6.50 10.83
CA PHE A 145 -4.95 7.71 11.17
C PHE A 145 -5.74 8.53 12.19
N VAL A 146 -5.42 8.34 13.46
CA VAL A 146 -6.06 9.06 14.57
C VAL A 146 -5.68 10.55 14.52
N ASP A 147 -6.65 11.43 14.72
CA ASP A 147 -6.42 12.87 14.82
C ASP A 147 -5.93 13.22 16.24
N ALA A 148 -4.65 12.96 16.49
CA ALA A 148 -4.05 13.11 17.81
C ALA A 148 -4.22 14.51 18.42
N PRO A 149 -4.13 15.63 17.69
CA PRO A 149 -4.44 16.96 18.23
C PRO A 149 -5.86 17.10 18.77
N LYS A 150 -6.83 16.37 18.23
CA LYS A 150 -8.20 16.38 18.77
C LYS A 150 -8.39 15.44 19.96
N VAL A 151 -7.53 14.44 20.10
CA VAL A 151 -7.53 13.53 21.26
C VAL A 151 -6.79 14.19 22.43
N LEU A 152 -5.62 14.75 22.16
CA LEU A 152 -4.73 15.37 23.16
C LEU A 152 -4.79 16.90 23.05
N THR A 153 -5.95 17.48 23.33
CA THR A 153 -6.21 18.93 23.20
C THR A 153 -5.35 19.82 24.11
N HIS A 154 -4.74 19.25 25.13
CA HIS A 154 -3.83 19.92 26.06
C HIS A 154 -2.36 19.92 25.59
N VAL A 155 -2.01 19.17 24.53
CA VAL A 155 -0.66 19.12 23.99
C VAL A 155 -0.55 20.09 22.81
N PRO A 156 0.28 21.13 22.91
CA PRO A 156 0.50 22.06 21.80
C PRO A 156 1.03 21.36 20.54
N LYS A 157 0.75 21.91 19.37
CA LYS A 157 1.20 21.32 18.10
C LYS A 157 2.72 21.18 18.01
N GLU A 158 3.43 22.10 18.62
CA GLU A 158 4.91 22.17 18.67
C GLU A 158 5.51 21.04 19.51
N GLU A 159 4.71 20.41 20.36
CA GLU A 159 5.07 19.27 21.21
C GLU A 159 4.66 17.92 20.60
N PHE A 160 4.37 17.89 19.32
CA PHE A 160 4.13 16.68 18.52
C PHE A 160 3.07 15.73 19.11
N PRO A 161 1.80 16.12 19.21
CA PRO A 161 0.75 15.32 19.86
C PRO A 161 0.59 13.90 19.31
N ALA A 162 0.92 13.65 18.03
CA ALA A 162 0.89 12.31 17.46
C ALA A 162 1.98 11.40 18.05
N GLN A 163 3.19 11.92 18.28
CA GLN A 163 4.24 11.18 18.96
C GLN A 163 3.92 10.96 20.43
N THR A 164 3.40 11.98 21.09
CA THR A 164 2.94 11.89 22.49
C THR A 164 1.89 10.79 22.62
N LEU A 165 0.87 10.75 21.76
CA LEU A 165 -0.14 9.70 21.76
C LEU A 165 0.48 8.30 21.59
N THR A 166 1.45 8.17 20.68
CA THR A 166 2.14 6.89 20.46
C THR A 166 2.93 6.44 21.69
N ALA A 167 3.61 7.37 22.35
CA ALA A 167 4.35 7.09 23.58
C ALA A 167 3.44 6.67 24.74
N GLU A 168 2.34 7.39 24.94
CA GLU A 168 1.36 7.07 25.97
C GLU A 168 0.69 5.71 25.72
N LEU A 169 0.30 5.39 24.48
CA LEU A 169 -0.24 4.07 24.13
C LEU A 169 0.75 2.94 24.44
N TYR A 170 2.04 3.19 24.24
CA TYR A 170 3.06 2.21 24.59
C TYR A 170 3.20 2.04 26.11
N LEU A 171 3.24 3.15 26.86
CA LEU A 171 3.39 3.13 28.33
C LEU A 171 2.20 2.47 29.02
N GLU A 172 0.99 2.80 28.58
CA GLU A 172 -0.25 2.34 29.22
C GLU A 172 -0.66 0.92 28.79
N ALA A 173 -0.41 0.54 27.54
CA ALA A 173 -0.96 -0.71 26.98
C ALA A 173 0.06 -1.58 26.21
N GLY A 174 1.32 -1.17 26.12
CA GLY A 174 2.33 -1.88 25.34
C GLY A 174 2.05 -1.88 23.83
N ILE A 175 1.21 -0.99 23.34
CA ILE A 175 0.86 -0.88 21.92
C ILE A 175 1.94 -0.07 21.19
N ARG A 176 2.49 -0.66 20.13
CA ARG A 176 3.55 -0.05 19.32
C ARG A 176 3.12 0.09 17.86
#